data_d916e98b8579ff0172df17b8a4c93627
#
_entry.id   d916e98b8579ff0172df17b8a4c93627
#
_cell.length_a   1.000
_cell.length_b   1.000
_cell.length_c   1.000
_cell.angle_alpha   90.00
_cell.angle_beta   90.00
_cell.angle_gamma   90.00
#
_symmetry.space_group_name_H-M   'P 1'
#
loop_
_entity.id
_entity.type
_entity.pdbx_description
1 polymer ?
#
loop_
_entity_poly.entity_id
_entity_poly.type
_entity_poly.pdbx_seq_one_letter_code
_entity_poly.pdbx_strand_id
1 'polypeptide(L)' 'MKFLFDQSADFRLIPHLRQLGHDVEAISRNYPAGLADEDVLAIARQERRVLV' A
#
# COMPACT_ATOMS: atom_id res chain seq x y z
N MET A 1 7.88 -6.62 7.43
CA MET A 1 6.44 -6.64 7.13
C MET A 1 6.17 -6.05 5.76
N LYS A 2 5.07 -6.41 5.17
CA LYS A 2 4.63 -5.85 3.89
C LYS A 2 3.46 -4.91 4.11
N PHE A 3 3.53 -3.72 3.54
CA PHE A 3 2.48 -2.71 3.66
C PHE A 3 1.95 -2.31 2.29
N LEU A 4 0.68 -1.98 2.23
CA LEU A 4 0.05 -1.38 1.05
C LEU A 4 -0.55 -0.04 1.45
N PHE A 5 -0.10 1.04 0.81
CA PHE A 5 -0.58 2.37 1.11
C PHE A 5 -1.70 2.73 0.15
N ASP A 6 -2.87 3.02 0.71
CA ASP A 6 -4.02 3.55 0.00
C ASP A 6 -3.73 5.00 -0.47
N GLN A 7 -4.56 5.49 -1.39
CA GLN A 7 -4.43 6.85 -1.93
C GLN A 7 -4.52 7.94 -0.87
N SER A 8 -5.29 7.69 0.20
CA SER A 8 -5.48 8.65 1.28
C SER A 8 -4.42 8.56 2.37
N ALA A 9 -3.50 7.60 2.30
CA ALA A 9 -2.49 7.42 3.31
C ALA A 9 -1.39 8.49 3.22
N ASP A 10 -0.72 8.71 4.33
CA ASP A 10 0.38 9.67 4.40
C ASP A 10 1.64 9.06 3.79
N PHE A 11 1.93 9.43 2.55
CA PHE A 11 3.06 8.89 1.81
C PHE A 11 4.42 9.29 2.38
N ARG A 12 4.46 10.26 3.30
CA ARG A 12 5.71 10.61 3.97
C ARG A 12 6.24 9.48 4.84
N LEU A 13 5.37 8.54 5.21
CA LEU A 13 5.78 7.36 5.99
C LEU A 13 6.53 6.33 5.15
N ILE A 14 6.38 6.34 3.82
CA ILE A 14 6.96 5.30 2.96
C ILE A 14 8.49 5.23 3.09
N PRO A 15 9.25 6.33 2.93
CA PRO A 15 10.70 6.25 3.07
C PRO A 15 11.12 5.78 4.46
N HIS A 16 10.37 6.19 5.47
CA HIS A 16 10.66 5.83 6.86
C HIS A 16 10.49 4.32 7.08
N LEU A 17 9.39 3.75 6.59
CA LEU A 17 9.15 2.31 6.72
C LEU A 17 10.15 1.49 5.91
N ARG A 18 10.52 1.96 4.73
CA ARG A 18 11.54 1.29 3.91
C ARG A 18 12.89 1.28 4.61
N GLN A 19 13.24 2.36 5.28
CA GLN A 19 14.48 2.45 6.04
C GLN A 19 14.51 1.44 7.19
N LEU A 20 13.35 1.11 7.75
CA LEU A 20 13.22 0.10 8.79
C LEU A 20 13.23 -1.35 8.24
N GLY A 21 13.34 -1.52 6.93
CA GLY A 21 13.42 -2.82 6.31
C GLY A 21 12.08 -3.42 5.88
N HIS A 22 11.02 -2.61 5.85
CA HIS A 22 9.70 -3.08 5.42
C HIS A 22 9.51 -2.95 3.91
N ASP A 23 8.71 -3.86 3.35
CA ASP A 23 8.30 -3.81 1.94
C ASP A 23 7.03 -2.97 1.85
N VAL A 24 7.11 -1.83 1.18
CA VAL A 24 6.01 -0.88 1.08
C VAL A 24 5.64 -0.67 -0.39
N GLU A 25 4.36 -0.88 -0.70
CA GLU A 25 3.78 -0.67 -2.02
C GLU A 25 2.74 0.43 -1.93
N ALA A 26 2.69 1.31 -2.92
CA ALA A 26 1.68 2.37 -2.97
C ALA A 26 0.71 2.08 -4.12
N ILE A 27 -0.58 2.08 -3.80
CA ILE A 27 -1.63 1.77 -4.78
C ILE A 27 -1.61 2.76 -5.96
N SER A 28 -1.26 4.01 -5.70
CA SER A 28 -1.24 5.06 -6.71
C SER A 28 -0.12 4.89 -7.74
N ARG A 29 0.90 4.10 -7.45
CA ARG A 29 2.04 3.92 -8.35
C ARG A 29 1.86 2.77 -9.33
N ASN A 30 1.28 1.67 -8.87
CA ASN A 30 1.29 0.41 -9.63
C ASN A 30 -0.08 -0.01 -10.11
N TYR A 31 -1.12 0.72 -9.74
CA TYR A 31 -2.50 0.35 -10.07
C TYR A 31 -3.24 1.56 -10.63
N PRO A 32 -4.28 1.33 -11.47
CA PRO A 32 -5.05 2.42 -12.04
C PRO A 32 -5.72 3.29 -10.99
N ALA A 33 -5.90 4.56 -11.30
CA ALA A 33 -6.66 5.47 -10.44
C ALA A 33 -8.12 5.03 -10.36
N GLY A 34 -8.77 5.29 -9.23
CA GLY A 34 -10.20 5.03 -9.08
C GLY A 34 -10.56 3.61 -8.69
N LEU A 35 -9.62 2.82 -8.20
CA LEU A 35 -9.95 1.50 -7.65
C LEU A 35 -10.91 1.62 -6.48
N ALA A 36 -11.91 0.75 -6.43
CA ALA A 36 -12.82 0.67 -5.31
C ALA A 36 -12.12 0.09 -4.08
N ASP A 37 -12.63 0.42 -2.88
CA ASP A 37 -12.04 -0.05 -1.63
C ASP A 37 -11.94 -1.58 -1.57
N GLU A 38 -12.96 -2.27 -2.09
CA GLU A 38 -12.96 -3.74 -2.12
C GLU A 38 -11.85 -4.30 -3.01
N ASP A 39 -11.49 -3.59 -4.08
CA ASP A 39 -10.37 -4.00 -4.95
C ASP A 39 -9.04 -3.82 -4.23
N VAL A 40 -8.89 -2.72 -3.50
CA VAL A 40 -7.69 -2.45 -2.71
C VAL A 40 -7.51 -3.51 -1.62
N LEU A 41 -8.59 -3.89 -0.95
CA LEU A 41 -8.56 -4.95 0.05
C LEU A 41 -8.19 -6.31 -0.57
N ALA A 42 -8.71 -6.60 -1.76
CA ALA A 42 -8.38 -7.84 -2.45
C ALA A 42 -6.88 -7.91 -2.79
N ILE A 43 -6.32 -6.81 -3.26
CA ILE A 43 -4.88 -6.72 -3.56
C ILE A 43 -4.06 -6.94 -2.30
N ALA A 44 -4.43 -6.29 -1.20
CA ALA A 44 -3.72 -6.43 0.06
C ALA A 44 -3.72 -7.88 0.54
N ARG A 45 -4.86 -8.56 0.44
CA ARG A 45 -4.98 -9.97 0.82
C ARG A 45 -4.14 -10.88 -0.08
N GLN A 46 -4.21 -10.66 -1.39
CA GLN A 46 -3.48 -11.47 -2.35
C GLN A 46 -1.98 -11.37 -2.14
N GLU A 47 -1.49 -10.19 -1.86
CA GLU A 47 -0.07 -9.94 -1.63
C GLU A 47 0.34 -10.08 -0.17
N ARG A 48 -0.60 -10.37 0.71
CA ARG A 48 -0.36 -10.49 2.15
C ARG A 48 0.26 -9.23 2.74
N ARG A 49 -0.28 -8.08 2.35
CA ARG A 49 0.15 -6.78 2.82
C ARG A 49 -0.81 -6.23 3.85
N VAL A 50 -0.27 -5.46 4.78
CA VAL A 50 -1.08 -4.71 5.74
C VAL A 50 -1.52 -3.42 5.06
N LEU A 51 -2.84 -3.20 4.99
CA LEU A 51 -3.39 -1.99 4.38
C LEU A 51 -3.31 -0.82 5.36
N VAL A 52 -2.78 0.27 4.88
CA VAL A 52 -2.62 1.50 5.66
C VAL A 52 -3.59 2.58 5.18
#